data_ac6f685c042e85b12b970e781e5a196b
#
_entry.id   ac6f685c042e85b12b970e781e5a196b
#
_cell.length_a   1.000
_cell.length_b   1.000
_cell.length_c   1.000
_cell.angle_alpha   90.00
_cell.angle_beta   90.00
_cell.angle_gamma   90.00
#
_symmetry.space_group_name_H-M   'P 1'
#
loop_
_entity.id
_entity.type
_entity.pdbx_description
1 polymer ?
#
loop_
_entity_poly.entity_id
_entity_poly.type
_entity_poly.pdbx_seq_one_letter_code
_entity_poly.pdbx_strand_id
1 'polypeptide(L)'
;MKRIAVIGGGPAGMLAAAEAAGKGNQVILFEQNEKTGKKLYITGKGRCNLTNACPVEEMFEHIPRNPKFLYSALYGFTNRDIMALVESMGIKLKVERGQRVFPVSDHASDVLKALNAYMQGKGVEVRLHSRVESLKKVQAGFIL
;
A
#
# COMPACT_ATOMS: atom_id res chain seq x y z
N MET A 1 8.19 -21.14 -6.49
CA MET A 1 7.08 -20.60 -5.68
C MET A 1 7.53 -20.52 -4.23
N LYS A 2 7.41 -19.35 -3.60
CA LYS A 2 7.75 -19.15 -2.18
C LYS A 2 6.48 -18.92 -1.38
N ARG A 3 6.52 -19.21 -0.07
CA ARG A 3 5.50 -18.77 0.88
C ARG A 3 5.98 -17.46 1.51
N ILE A 4 5.18 -16.41 1.42
CA ILE A 4 5.52 -15.07 1.89
C ILE A 4 4.46 -14.62 2.90
N ALA A 5 4.90 -14.21 4.08
CA ALA A 5 4.05 -13.54 5.06
C ALA A 5 4.27 -12.03 4.96
N VAL A 6 3.17 -11.28 4.84
CA VAL A 6 3.16 -9.82 4.95
C VAL A 6 2.47 -9.45 6.26
N ILE A 7 3.13 -8.69 7.10
CA ILE A 7 2.63 -8.29 8.42
C ILE A 7 2.14 -6.85 8.37
N GLY A 8 0.85 -6.66 8.57
CA GLY A 8 0.18 -5.37 8.56
C GLY A 8 -0.57 -5.07 7.26
N GLY A 9 -1.89 -4.92 7.35
CA GLY A 9 -2.80 -4.64 6.26
C GLY A 9 -2.99 -3.14 5.97
N GLY A 10 -1.98 -2.31 6.20
CA GLY A 10 -1.95 -0.93 5.72
C GLY A 10 -1.66 -0.87 4.21
N PRO A 11 -1.76 0.32 3.56
CA PRO A 11 -1.61 0.44 2.10
C PRO A 11 -0.27 -0.13 1.59
N ALA A 12 0.82 0.08 2.32
CA ALA A 12 2.12 -0.48 1.96
C ALA A 12 2.12 -2.02 1.98
N GLY A 13 1.55 -2.63 3.03
CA GLY A 13 1.43 -4.08 3.12
C GLY A 13 0.48 -4.66 2.07
N MET A 14 -0.62 -3.98 1.78
CA MET A 14 -1.56 -4.39 0.74
C MET A 14 -0.90 -4.45 -0.64
N LEU A 15 -0.15 -3.41 -1.01
CA LEU A 15 0.58 -3.38 -2.29
C LEU A 15 1.72 -4.39 -2.30
N ALA A 16 2.50 -4.50 -1.23
CA ALA A 16 3.59 -5.47 -1.13
C ALA A 16 3.08 -6.92 -1.27
N ALA A 17 1.93 -7.24 -0.66
CA ALA A 17 1.30 -8.54 -0.78
C ALA A 17 0.83 -8.84 -2.22
N ALA A 18 0.16 -7.87 -2.86
CA ALA A 18 -0.30 -8.00 -4.24
C ALA A 18 0.86 -8.20 -5.22
N GLU A 19 1.93 -7.40 -5.08
CA GLU A 19 3.12 -7.52 -5.93
C GLU A 19 3.85 -8.86 -5.72
N ALA A 20 3.97 -9.31 -4.50
CA ALA A 20 4.58 -10.59 -4.19
C ALA A 20 3.76 -11.76 -4.77
N ALA A 21 2.43 -11.71 -4.68
CA ALA A 21 1.53 -12.71 -5.24
C ALA A 21 1.54 -12.70 -6.78
N GLY A 22 1.58 -11.52 -7.39
CA GLY A 22 1.69 -11.36 -8.85
C GLY A 22 2.94 -11.99 -9.47
N LYS A 23 3.96 -12.27 -8.65
CA LYS A 23 5.17 -13.01 -9.05
C LYS A 23 5.07 -14.53 -8.84
N GLY A 24 3.88 -15.07 -8.68
CA GLY A 24 3.61 -16.50 -8.54
C GLY A 24 3.96 -17.09 -7.17
N ASN A 25 3.98 -16.28 -6.12
CA ASN A 25 4.19 -16.74 -4.76
C ASN A 25 2.86 -16.97 -4.03
N GLN A 26 2.86 -17.86 -3.04
CA GLN A 26 1.78 -17.97 -2.06
C GLN A 26 1.95 -16.88 -1.01
N VAL A 27 1.00 -15.96 -0.92
CA VAL A 27 1.10 -14.80 -0.02
C VAL A 27 -0.02 -14.79 0.98
N ILE A 28 0.33 -14.62 2.26
CA ILE A 28 -0.60 -14.43 3.36
C ILE A 28 -0.33 -13.07 3.99
N LEU A 29 -1.35 -12.22 4.04
CA LEU A 29 -1.30 -10.93 4.73
C LEU A 29 -1.98 -11.07 6.10
N PHE A 30 -1.24 -10.79 7.17
CA PHE A 30 -1.74 -10.79 8.54
C PHE A 30 -2.09 -9.37 8.97
N GLU A 31 -3.31 -9.15 9.40
CA GLU A 31 -3.80 -7.86 9.93
C GLU A 31 -4.42 -8.09 11.32
N GLN A 32 -3.98 -7.31 12.30
CA GLN A 32 -4.46 -7.43 13.67
C GLN A 32 -5.90 -6.92 13.87
N ASN A 33 -6.36 -6.04 13.01
CA ASN A 33 -7.68 -5.44 13.09
C ASN A 33 -8.73 -6.25 12.32
N GLU A 34 -9.99 -5.83 12.47
CA GLU A 34 -11.15 -6.38 11.78
C GLU A 34 -11.22 -6.04 10.29
N LYS A 35 -10.36 -5.12 9.82
CA LYS A 35 -10.27 -4.71 8.41
C LYS A 35 -8.90 -4.17 8.06
N THR A 36 -8.55 -4.25 6.79
CA THR A 36 -7.36 -3.62 6.22
C THR A 36 -7.54 -2.11 6.08
N GLY A 37 -6.44 -1.36 5.98
CA GLY A 37 -6.42 0.03 5.57
C GLY A 37 -6.99 1.05 6.56
N LYS A 38 -7.12 0.73 7.86
CA LYS A 38 -7.71 1.63 8.87
C LYS A 38 -7.10 3.04 8.86
N LYS A 39 -5.78 3.17 8.76
CA LYS A 39 -5.12 4.48 8.70
C LYS A 39 -5.42 5.20 7.39
N LEU A 40 -5.42 4.50 6.27
CA LEU A 40 -5.77 5.09 4.98
C LEU A 40 -7.19 5.66 4.99
N TYR A 41 -8.12 4.95 5.61
CA TYR A 41 -9.52 5.36 5.70
C TYR A 41 -9.71 6.74 6.33
N ILE A 42 -8.87 7.13 7.31
CA ILE A 42 -8.98 8.41 8.02
C ILE A 42 -8.12 9.52 7.40
N THR A 43 -7.24 9.22 6.46
CA THR A 43 -6.39 10.24 5.82
C THR A 43 -7.22 11.23 5.02
N GLY A 44 -6.75 12.48 4.93
CA GLY A 44 -7.46 13.53 4.21
C GLY A 44 -8.89 13.76 4.73
N LYS A 45 -9.13 13.56 6.03
CA LYS A 45 -10.47 13.64 6.66
C LYS A 45 -11.49 12.67 6.03
N GLY A 46 -11.06 11.43 5.78
CA GLY A 46 -11.89 10.39 5.18
C GLY A 46 -11.94 10.39 3.65
N ARG A 47 -11.22 11.32 2.99
CA ARG A 47 -11.17 11.42 1.53
C ARG A 47 -10.03 10.63 0.88
N CYS A 48 -9.07 10.12 1.65
CA CYS A 48 -7.83 9.50 1.18
C CYS A 48 -6.93 10.46 0.40
N ASN A 49 -6.05 11.20 1.10
CA ASN A 49 -4.92 11.86 0.43
C ASN A 49 -3.94 10.78 -0.03
N LEU A 50 -4.05 10.39 -1.31
CA LEU A 50 -3.33 9.25 -1.87
C LEU A 50 -1.83 9.52 -1.97
N THR A 51 -1.48 10.64 -2.59
CA THR A 51 -0.10 11.07 -2.83
C THR A 51 -0.05 12.57 -3.15
N ASN A 52 1.12 13.05 -3.56
CA ASN A 52 1.31 14.38 -4.13
C ASN A 52 1.74 14.25 -5.60
N ALA A 53 1.24 15.13 -6.47
CA ALA A 53 1.51 15.10 -7.91
C ALA A 53 2.75 15.92 -8.31
N CYS A 54 3.56 16.41 -7.35
CA CYS A 54 4.80 17.11 -7.64
C CYS A 54 5.82 16.22 -8.38
N PRO A 55 6.82 16.80 -9.05
CA PRO A 55 7.97 16.07 -9.54
C PRO A 55 8.62 15.23 -8.41
N VAL A 56 9.14 14.04 -8.75
CA VAL A 56 9.73 13.15 -7.72
C VAL A 56 10.91 13.79 -7.00
N GLU A 57 11.64 14.67 -7.69
CA GLU A 57 12.76 15.43 -7.14
C GLU A 57 12.33 16.33 -5.99
N GLU A 58 11.19 17.02 -6.14
CA GLU A 58 10.63 17.88 -5.09
C GLU A 58 10.19 17.08 -3.85
N MET A 59 9.80 15.81 -4.01
CA MET A 59 9.42 14.98 -2.86
C MET A 59 10.55 14.86 -1.84
N PHE A 60 11.81 14.81 -2.31
CA PHE A 60 12.97 14.67 -1.42
C PHE A 60 13.19 15.90 -0.55
N GLU A 61 12.81 17.09 -1.01
CA GLU A 61 12.92 18.35 -0.25
C GLU A 61 11.96 18.34 0.95
N HIS A 62 10.90 17.56 0.89
CA HIS A 62 9.90 17.43 1.96
C HIS A 62 10.18 16.27 2.92
N ILE A 63 11.28 15.53 2.74
CA ILE A 63 11.69 14.46 3.64
C ILE A 63 12.71 15.00 4.64
N PRO A 64 12.33 15.22 5.92
CA PRO A 64 13.15 15.99 6.86
C PRO A 64 14.42 15.27 7.32
N ARG A 65 14.49 13.94 7.16
CA ARG A 65 15.66 13.15 7.58
C ARG A 65 16.00 12.10 6.56
N ASN A 66 17.29 12.02 6.21
CA ASN A 66 17.87 10.98 5.37
C ASN A 66 17.12 10.71 4.04
N PRO A 67 16.78 11.74 3.22
CA PRO A 67 16.02 11.56 1.98
C PRO A 67 16.71 10.60 1.00
N LYS A 68 18.03 10.54 0.97
CA LYS A 68 18.81 9.65 0.09
C LYS A 68 18.48 8.17 0.30
N PHE A 69 18.06 7.78 1.51
CA PHE A 69 17.64 6.41 1.80
C PHE A 69 16.45 5.97 0.94
N LEU A 70 15.59 6.91 0.54
CA LEU A 70 14.39 6.62 -0.26
C LEU A 70 14.61 6.75 -1.77
N TYR A 71 15.79 7.11 -2.26
CA TYR A 71 16.03 7.29 -3.69
C TYR A 71 15.63 6.06 -4.50
N SER A 72 16.15 4.90 -4.16
CA SER A 72 15.85 3.66 -4.88
C SER A 72 14.34 3.35 -4.88
N ALA A 73 13.67 3.56 -3.76
CA ALA A 73 12.24 3.29 -3.64
C ALA A 73 11.39 4.27 -4.47
N LEU A 74 11.65 5.58 -4.36
CA LEU A 74 10.84 6.61 -5.02
C LEU A 74 11.11 6.71 -6.53
N TYR A 75 12.31 6.40 -6.99
CA TYR A 75 12.58 6.29 -8.43
C TYR A 75 12.19 4.92 -9.01
N GLY A 76 12.15 3.87 -8.19
CA GLY A 76 11.70 2.54 -8.61
C GLY A 76 10.18 2.41 -8.72
N PHE A 77 9.44 3.22 -7.95
CA PHE A 77 7.99 3.31 -8.00
C PHE A 77 7.56 4.72 -7.56
N THR A 78 7.29 5.55 -8.53
CA THR A 78 7.06 6.98 -8.34
C THR A 78 5.64 7.30 -7.86
N ASN A 79 5.40 8.56 -7.47
CA ASN A 79 4.06 9.06 -7.20
C ASN A 79 3.14 9.00 -8.43
N ARG A 80 3.69 9.08 -9.65
CA ARG A 80 2.92 8.89 -10.89
C ARG A 80 2.52 7.44 -11.08
N ASP A 81 3.41 6.49 -10.72
CA ASP A 81 3.12 5.07 -10.83
C ASP A 81 2.00 4.64 -9.89
N ILE A 82 1.97 5.15 -8.64
CA ILE A 82 0.84 4.86 -7.73
C ILE A 82 -0.46 5.48 -8.23
N MET A 83 -0.44 6.68 -8.83
CA MET A 83 -1.62 7.27 -9.44
C MET A 83 -2.14 6.39 -10.58
N ALA A 84 -1.28 6.00 -11.52
CA ALA A 84 -1.63 5.13 -12.64
C ALA A 84 -2.16 3.77 -12.16
N LEU A 85 -1.54 3.19 -11.14
CA LEU A 85 -1.99 1.93 -10.55
C LEU A 85 -3.41 2.05 -9.98
N VAL A 86 -3.70 3.10 -9.22
CA VAL A 86 -5.02 3.32 -8.61
C VAL A 86 -6.07 3.61 -9.70
N GLU A 87 -5.72 4.37 -10.73
CA GLU A 87 -6.59 4.61 -11.90
C GLU A 87 -6.87 3.32 -12.67
N SER A 88 -5.89 2.42 -12.80
CA SER A 88 -6.09 1.11 -13.42
C SER A 88 -7.06 0.20 -12.64
N MET A 89 -7.25 0.46 -11.34
CA MET A 89 -8.27 -0.19 -10.51
C MET A 89 -9.67 0.45 -10.67
N GLY A 90 -9.84 1.43 -11.56
CA GLY A 90 -11.12 2.11 -11.84
C GLY A 90 -11.40 3.33 -10.97
N ILE A 91 -10.45 3.79 -10.15
CA ILE A 91 -10.60 4.96 -9.30
C ILE A 91 -10.13 6.21 -10.06
N LYS A 92 -11.04 7.12 -10.36
CA LYS A 92 -10.69 8.43 -10.95
C LYS A 92 -10.06 9.32 -9.89
N LEU A 93 -8.95 9.97 -10.25
CA LEU A 93 -8.19 10.86 -9.37
C LEU A 93 -8.36 12.32 -9.76
N LYS A 94 -8.20 13.22 -8.80
CA LYS A 94 -8.12 14.67 -8.96
C LYS A 94 -6.94 15.22 -8.19
N VAL A 95 -6.38 16.32 -8.70
CA VAL A 95 -5.31 17.07 -8.04
C VAL A 95 -5.90 18.36 -7.49
N GLU A 96 -5.70 18.60 -6.20
CA GLU A 96 -6.15 19.80 -5.50
C GLU A 96 -4.96 20.72 -5.16
N ARG A 97 -5.26 21.86 -4.54
CA ARG A 97 -4.25 22.84 -4.09
C ARG A 97 -3.09 22.14 -3.35
N GLY A 98 -1.87 22.55 -3.66
CA GLY A 98 -0.64 21.95 -3.13
C GLY A 98 -0.33 20.59 -3.75
N GLN A 99 -0.83 20.34 -4.95
CA GLN A 99 -0.63 19.12 -5.74
C GLN A 99 -1.07 17.83 -5.01
N ARG A 100 -1.97 17.94 -4.03
CA ARG A 100 -2.50 16.77 -3.28
C ARG A 100 -3.46 15.99 -4.16
N VAL A 101 -3.30 14.68 -4.15
CA VAL A 101 -4.09 13.76 -4.98
C VAL A 101 -5.16 13.06 -4.15
N PHE A 102 -6.41 13.15 -4.60
CA PHE A 102 -7.58 12.53 -3.99
C PHE A 102 -8.38 11.74 -5.02
N PRO A 103 -9.17 10.74 -4.61
CA PRO A 103 -10.20 10.19 -5.48
C PRO A 103 -11.26 11.25 -5.78
N VAL A 104 -11.80 11.24 -7.00
CA VAL A 104 -12.87 12.18 -7.40
C VAL A 104 -14.12 12.03 -6.53
N SER A 105 -14.38 10.82 -6.04
CA SER A 105 -15.51 10.53 -5.13
C SER A 105 -15.36 11.16 -3.76
N ASP A 106 -14.18 11.60 -3.36
CA ASP A 106 -13.87 12.05 -1.99
C ASP A 106 -14.13 11.00 -0.90
N HIS A 107 -14.14 9.71 -1.26
CA HIS A 107 -14.36 8.61 -0.32
C HIS A 107 -13.16 7.67 -0.26
N ALA A 108 -12.49 7.63 0.89
CA ALA A 108 -11.40 6.68 1.15
C ALA A 108 -11.84 5.21 1.04
N SER A 109 -13.12 4.94 1.30
CA SER A 109 -13.70 3.60 1.15
C SER A 109 -13.59 3.04 -0.26
N ASP A 110 -13.66 3.88 -1.29
CA ASP A 110 -13.61 3.43 -2.67
C ASP A 110 -12.19 2.96 -3.03
N VAL A 111 -11.18 3.73 -2.60
CA VAL A 111 -9.77 3.35 -2.75
C VAL A 111 -9.48 2.05 -2.01
N LEU A 112 -10.00 1.88 -0.78
CA LEU A 112 -9.81 0.65 0.00
C LEU A 112 -10.50 -0.55 -0.63
N LYS A 113 -11.71 -0.39 -1.17
CA LYS A 113 -12.41 -1.46 -1.91
C LYS A 113 -11.58 -1.89 -3.13
N ALA A 114 -11.07 -0.93 -3.89
CA ALA A 114 -10.25 -1.20 -5.06
C ALA A 114 -8.94 -1.93 -4.70
N LEU A 115 -8.23 -1.50 -3.66
CA LEU A 115 -7.02 -2.18 -3.18
C LEU A 115 -7.29 -3.60 -2.68
N ASN A 116 -8.40 -3.83 -1.96
CA ASN A 116 -8.77 -5.17 -1.52
C ASN A 116 -9.11 -6.07 -2.71
N ALA A 117 -9.89 -5.57 -3.69
CA ALA A 117 -10.20 -6.32 -4.90
C ALA A 117 -8.92 -6.64 -5.70
N TYR A 118 -7.98 -5.70 -5.78
CA TYR A 118 -6.68 -5.91 -6.43
C TYR A 118 -5.88 -7.03 -5.76
N MET A 119 -5.77 -7.03 -4.43
CA MET A 119 -5.11 -8.11 -3.69
C MET A 119 -5.78 -9.48 -3.93
N GLN A 120 -7.13 -9.51 -3.84
CA GLN A 120 -7.90 -10.74 -4.07
C GLN A 120 -7.69 -11.28 -5.49
N GLY A 121 -7.71 -10.39 -6.49
CA GLY A 121 -7.44 -10.74 -7.89
C GLY A 121 -6.03 -11.31 -8.12
N LYS A 122 -5.06 -10.98 -7.26
CA LYS A 122 -3.71 -11.56 -7.27
C LYS A 122 -3.58 -12.84 -6.43
N GLY A 123 -4.65 -13.27 -5.75
CA GLY A 123 -4.65 -14.48 -4.94
C GLY A 123 -4.02 -14.32 -3.55
N VAL A 124 -3.99 -13.12 -3.00
CA VAL A 124 -3.54 -12.88 -1.62
C VAL A 124 -4.55 -13.41 -0.62
N GLU A 125 -4.12 -14.30 0.29
CA GLU A 125 -4.90 -14.71 1.46
C GLU A 125 -4.79 -13.61 2.53
N VAL A 126 -5.92 -13.08 3.00
CA VAL A 126 -5.96 -12.07 4.06
C VAL A 126 -6.47 -12.70 5.35
N ARG A 127 -5.69 -12.59 6.41
CA ARG A 127 -6.06 -13.03 7.78
C ARG A 127 -6.24 -11.80 8.66
N LEU A 128 -7.48 -11.48 8.96
CA LEU A 128 -7.88 -10.45 9.91
C LEU A 128 -7.83 -10.96 11.34
N HIS A 129 -7.90 -10.07 12.32
CA HIS A 129 -7.79 -10.40 13.76
C HIS A 129 -6.55 -11.25 14.08
N SER A 130 -5.48 -11.11 13.29
CA SER A 130 -4.29 -11.94 13.33
C SER A 130 -3.08 -11.08 13.66
N ARG A 131 -2.88 -10.84 14.96
CA ARG A 131 -1.71 -10.09 15.44
C ARG A 131 -0.50 -11.01 15.47
N VAL A 132 0.56 -10.62 14.76
CA VAL A 132 1.86 -11.27 14.87
C VAL A 132 2.59 -10.68 16.08
N GLU A 133 2.88 -11.49 17.08
CA GLU A 133 3.51 -11.06 18.33
C GLU A 133 5.02 -11.25 18.31
N SER A 134 5.49 -12.25 17.60
CA SER A 134 6.92 -12.53 17.50
C SER A 134 7.31 -13.05 16.12
N LEU A 135 8.58 -12.93 15.80
CA LEU A 135 9.17 -13.43 14.58
C LEU A 135 10.48 -14.13 14.92
N LYS A 136 10.55 -15.43 14.66
CA LYS A 136 11.77 -16.23 14.88
C LYS A 136 12.34 -16.71 13.56
N LYS A 137 13.60 -16.36 13.27
CA LYS A 137 14.33 -16.92 12.13
C LYS A 137 14.73 -18.35 12.43
N VAL A 138 14.48 -19.25 11.50
CA VAL A 138 14.90 -20.65 11.54
C VAL A 138 15.63 -21.00 10.24
N GLN A 139 16.26 -22.20 10.19
CA GLN A 139 17.05 -22.61 9.03
C GLN A 139 16.24 -22.59 7.71
N ALA A 140 14.97 -22.98 7.74
CA ALA A 140 14.10 -23.05 6.57
C ALA A 140 13.23 -21.81 6.33
N GLY A 141 13.44 -20.71 7.09
CA GLY A 141 12.63 -19.49 6.95
C GLY A 141 12.30 -18.80 8.28
N PHE A 142 11.02 -18.55 8.52
CA PHE A 142 10.54 -17.85 9.71
C PHE A 142 9.33 -18.57 10.33
N ILE A 143 9.20 -18.45 11.63
CA ILE A 143 8.03 -18.82 12.43
C ILE A 143 7.41 -17.51 12.94
N LEU A 144 6.10 -17.38 12.75
CA LEU A 144 5.28 -16.27 13.24
C LEU A 144 4.47 -16.70 14.45
#